data_431cdf40aed70429ec07f1653c7fd4a8
#
_entry.id   431cdf40aed70429ec07f1653c7fd4a8
#
_cell.length_a   1.000
_cell.length_b   1.000
_cell.length_c   1.000
_cell.angle_alpha   90.00
_cell.angle_beta   90.00
_cell.angle_gamma   90.00
#
_symmetry.space_group_name_H-M   'P 1'
#
loop_
_entity.id
_entity.type
_entity.pdbx_description
1 polymer ?
#
loop_
_entity_poly.entity_id
_entity_poly.type
_entity_poly.pdbx_seq_one_letter_code
_entity_poly.pdbx_strand_id
1 'polypeptide(L)'
;YAGTQEKLPLEILAGISQQMENVPIRWHLTLENLQQWNIAFSNPNRAEESIDGERTEENVSFFNNALRHVIVGAELFPGKSFNLRVGYNFRRGEELRIEDKRAFSGISAGLSLSFYDRRIRFDYSYSRYTLAASTSLFGLTINLQ
;
A
#
# COMPACT_ATOMS: atom_id res chain seq x y z
N TYR A 1 38.21 7.55 -9.07
CA TYR A 1 36.83 7.29 -8.61
C TYR A 1 36.50 5.86 -8.99
N ALA A 2 36.55 4.93 -8.02
CA ALA A 2 36.08 3.57 -8.19
C ALA A 2 34.55 3.63 -8.30
N GLY A 3 34.00 3.29 -9.48
CA GLY A 3 32.57 3.27 -9.70
C GLY A 3 31.91 2.20 -8.85
N THR A 4 31.24 2.60 -7.80
CA THR A 4 30.39 1.72 -7.02
C THR A 4 29.15 1.43 -7.89
N GLN A 5 29.10 0.25 -8.50
CA GLN A 5 27.91 -0.21 -9.22
C GLN A 5 26.90 -0.69 -8.19
N GLU A 6 25.87 0.11 -7.93
CA GLU A 6 24.72 -0.33 -7.17
C GLU A 6 23.83 -1.19 -8.06
N LYS A 7 23.58 -2.43 -7.63
CA LYS A 7 22.60 -3.30 -8.30
C LYS A 7 21.20 -2.80 -7.97
N LEU A 8 20.43 -2.46 -9.01
CA LEU A 8 19.01 -2.17 -8.83
C LEU A 8 18.29 -3.42 -8.31
N PRO A 9 17.48 -3.30 -7.27
CA PRO A 9 16.71 -4.43 -6.77
C PRO A 9 15.67 -4.85 -7.82
N LEU A 10 15.56 -6.16 -8.04
CA LEU A 10 14.47 -6.73 -8.84
C LEU A 10 13.21 -6.74 -7.97
N GLU A 11 12.11 -6.22 -8.49
CA GLU A 11 10.79 -6.26 -7.87
C GLU A 11 9.78 -6.89 -8.82
N ILE A 12 9.07 -7.93 -8.35
CA ILE A 12 8.04 -8.63 -9.12
C ILE A 12 6.70 -8.39 -8.44
N LEU A 13 5.77 -7.83 -9.24
CA LEU A 13 4.39 -7.57 -8.83
C LEU A 13 3.43 -8.33 -9.73
N ALA A 14 2.32 -8.78 -9.15
CA ALA A 14 1.18 -9.32 -9.91
C ALA A 14 -0.11 -8.70 -9.35
N GLY A 15 -1.06 -8.40 -10.24
CA GLY A 15 -2.31 -7.78 -9.80
C GLY A 15 -3.50 -8.23 -10.64
N ILE A 16 -4.66 -8.24 -9.99
CA ILE A 16 -5.95 -8.47 -10.61
C ILE A 16 -6.94 -7.40 -10.19
N SER A 17 -7.77 -6.97 -11.10
CA SER A 17 -8.88 -6.06 -10.81
C SER A 17 -10.13 -6.51 -11.52
N GLN A 18 -11.27 -6.38 -10.86
CA GLN A 18 -12.57 -6.72 -11.44
C GLN A 18 -13.62 -5.70 -11.05
N GLN A 19 -14.39 -5.29 -12.01
CA GLN A 19 -15.57 -4.45 -11.79
C GLN A 19 -16.80 -5.33 -11.57
N MET A 20 -17.58 -5.00 -10.55
CA MET A 20 -18.84 -5.68 -10.26
C MET A 20 -19.92 -5.22 -11.24
N GLU A 21 -20.73 -6.14 -11.76
CA GLU A 21 -21.71 -5.84 -12.82
C GLU A 21 -22.86 -4.94 -12.35
N ASN A 22 -23.36 -5.16 -11.13
CA ASN A 22 -24.56 -4.48 -10.62
C ASN A 22 -24.30 -3.32 -9.67
N VAL A 23 -23.02 -3.04 -9.35
CA VAL A 23 -22.61 -1.97 -8.46
C VAL A 23 -21.44 -1.22 -9.05
N PRO A 24 -21.37 0.10 -8.90
CA PRO A 24 -20.29 0.90 -9.45
C PRO A 24 -19.03 0.78 -8.58
N ILE A 25 -18.60 -0.45 -8.34
CA ILE A 25 -17.42 -0.80 -7.53
C ILE A 25 -16.48 -1.65 -8.37
N ARG A 26 -15.20 -1.30 -8.33
CA ARG A 26 -14.09 -2.12 -8.83
C ARG A 26 -13.17 -2.45 -7.66
N TRP A 27 -12.88 -3.72 -7.45
CA TRP A 27 -11.89 -4.14 -6.47
C TRP A 27 -10.56 -4.44 -7.15
N HIS A 28 -9.50 -4.31 -6.38
CA HIS A 28 -8.12 -4.54 -6.80
C HIS A 28 -7.42 -5.40 -5.76
N LEU A 29 -6.68 -6.37 -6.22
CA LEU A 29 -5.77 -7.17 -5.42
C LEU A 29 -4.41 -7.13 -6.10
N THR A 30 -3.38 -6.74 -5.35
CA THR A 30 -2.00 -6.72 -5.83
C THR A 30 -1.13 -7.52 -4.88
N LEU A 31 -0.26 -8.34 -5.44
CA LEU A 31 0.78 -9.05 -4.74
C LEU A 31 2.11 -8.39 -5.08
N GLU A 32 2.86 -7.98 -4.05
CA GLU A 32 4.17 -7.33 -4.19
C GLU A 32 5.31 -8.22 -3.68
N ASN A 33 6.53 -7.96 -4.14
CA ASN A 33 7.75 -8.64 -3.71
C ASN A 33 7.73 -10.16 -3.91
N LEU A 34 7.17 -10.65 -5.00
CA LEU A 34 7.05 -12.08 -5.28
C LEU A 34 8.39 -12.80 -5.50
N GLN A 35 9.47 -12.06 -5.74
CA GLN A 35 10.82 -12.59 -5.87
C GLN A 35 11.44 -13.03 -4.53
N GLN A 36 10.89 -12.57 -3.41
CA GLN A 36 11.41 -12.85 -2.08
C GLN A 36 10.27 -13.17 -1.12
N TRP A 37 10.16 -14.44 -0.72
CA TRP A 37 9.09 -14.86 0.17
C TRP A 37 9.21 -14.28 1.58
N ASN A 38 10.42 -14.26 2.14
CA ASN A 38 10.64 -13.76 3.50
C ASN A 38 10.94 -12.26 3.50
N ILE A 39 9.90 -11.44 3.57
CA ILE A 39 9.96 -9.98 3.65
C ILE A 39 9.64 -9.46 5.05
N ALA A 40 9.38 -10.35 6.00
CA ALA A 40 9.11 -9.97 7.37
C ALA A 40 10.35 -9.35 8.00
N PHE A 41 10.31 -8.07 8.27
CA PHE A 41 11.26 -7.41 9.12
C PHE A 41 10.84 -7.67 10.57
N SER A 42 11.67 -8.39 11.35
CA SER A 42 11.41 -8.52 12.77
C SER A 42 11.53 -7.14 13.42
N ASN A 43 10.43 -6.66 13.98
CA ASN A 43 10.44 -5.39 14.69
C ASN A 43 11.16 -5.61 16.03
N PRO A 44 12.35 -5.01 16.24
CA PRO A 44 13.11 -5.20 17.48
C PRO A 44 12.34 -4.73 18.74
N ASN A 45 11.29 -3.91 18.58
CA ASN A 45 10.44 -3.46 19.67
C ASN A 45 9.35 -4.47 20.06
N ARG A 46 9.22 -5.58 19.31
CA ARG A 46 8.34 -6.71 19.65
C ARG A 46 9.08 -7.93 20.19
N ALA A 47 10.40 -7.85 20.32
CA ALA A 47 11.15 -8.85 21.03
C ALA A 47 10.70 -8.79 22.50
N GLU A 48 9.90 -9.76 22.95
CA GLU A 48 9.66 -9.97 24.36
C GLU A 48 11.02 -10.27 24.99
N GLU A 49 11.51 -9.33 25.77
CA GLU A 49 12.71 -9.52 26.56
C GLU A 49 12.34 -10.51 27.67
N SER A 50 12.56 -11.77 27.43
CA SER A 50 12.39 -12.82 28.42
C SER A 50 13.31 -12.51 29.61
N ILE A 51 12.85 -12.73 30.83
CA ILE A 51 13.57 -12.48 32.07
C ILE A 51 14.98 -13.16 32.09
N ASP A 52 15.19 -14.13 31.22
CA ASP A 52 16.45 -14.85 31.02
C ASP A 52 17.41 -14.22 29.97
N GLY A 53 17.10 -13.07 29.43
CA GLY A 53 17.97 -12.35 28.46
C GLY A 53 18.04 -12.97 27.07
N GLU A 54 17.27 -14.00 26.75
CA GLU A 54 17.13 -14.53 25.41
C GLU A 54 16.14 -13.64 24.62
N ARG A 55 16.64 -12.98 23.57
CA ARG A 55 15.80 -12.31 22.58
C ARG A 55 15.10 -13.36 21.75
N THR A 56 13.84 -13.62 22.06
CA THR A 56 12.98 -14.45 21.22
C THR A 56 12.63 -13.65 19.99
N GLU A 57 13.23 -14.00 18.85
CA GLU A 57 12.81 -13.42 17.56
C GLU A 57 11.34 -13.76 17.33
N GLU A 58 10.55 -12.75 16.94
CA GLU A 58 9.13 -12.94 16.59
C GLU A 58 9.02 -13.98 15.47
N ASN A 59 8.50 -15.15 15.79
CA ASN A 59 8.32 -16.22 14.82
C ASN A 59 7.15 -15.85 13.91
N VAL A 60 7.45 -15.18 12.78
CA VAL A 60 6.44 -14.71 11.84
C VAL A 60 5.77 -15.91 11.20
N SER A 61 4.53 -16.18 11.56
CA SER A 61 3.71 -17.23 10.97
C SER A 61 3.67 -17.10 9.42
N PHE A 62 3.67 -18.24 8.73
CA PHE A 62 3.53 -18.31 7.26
C PHE A 62 2.40 -17.41 6.74
N PHE A 63 1.24 -17.43 7.40
CA PHE A 63 0.09 -16.63 7.02
C PHE A 63 0.32 -15.12 7.19
N ASN A 64 0.99 -14.71 8.26
CA ASN A 64 1.33 -13.30 8.49
C ASN A 64 2.35 -12.80 7.43
N ASN A 65 3.32 -13.65 7.06
CA ASN A 65 4.25 -13.32 5.99
C ASN A 65 3.53 -13.23 4.63
N ALA A 66 2.62 -14.15 4.32
CA ALA A 66 1.82 -14.11 3.09
C ALA A 66 0.97 -12.83 2.99
N LEU A 67 0.34 -12.39 4.10
CA LEU A 67 -0.42 -11.14 4.12
C LEU A 67 0.43 -9.91 3.82
N ARG A 68 1.71 -9.91 4.19
CA ARG A 68 2.62 -8.79 3.91
C ARG A 68 2.89 -8.58 2.42
N HIS A 69 2.60 -9.57 1.58
CA HIS A 69 2.68 -9.44 0.12
C HIS A 69 1.41 -8.83 -0.50
N VAL A 70 0.35 -8.64 0.29
CA VAL A 70 -0.98 -8.29 -0.21
C VAL A 70 -1.26 -6.80 -0.07
N ILE A 71 -1.75 -6.21 -1.18
CA ILE A 71 -2.38 -4.89 -1.21
C ILE A 71 -3.80 -5.08 -1.73
N VAL A 72 -4.78 -4.54 -1.00
CA VAL A 72 -6.17 -4.52 -1.44
C VAL A 72 -6.63 -3.11 -1.72
N GLY A 73 -7.53 -2.95 -2.67
CA GLY A 73 -8.11 -1.66 -2.99
C GLY A 73 -9.53 -1.78 -3.50
N ALA A 74 -10.25 -0.68 -3.38
CA ALA A 74 -11.56 -0.52 -3.96
C ALA A 74 -11.69 0.85 -4.61
N GLU A 75 -12.37 0.88 -5.75
CA GLU A 75 -12.69 2.07 -6.52
C GLU A 75 -14.20 2.17 -6.64
N LEU A 76 -14.77 3.28 -6.20
CA LEU A 76 -16.17 3.61 -6.33
C LEU A 76 -16.37 4.50 -7.57
N PHE A 77 -17.41 4.24 -8.32
CA PHE A 77 -17.79 4.95 -9.54
C PHE A 77 -16.67 4.95 -10.62
N PRO A 78 -16.09 3.78 -10.95
CA PRO A 78 -15.03 3.70 -11.95
C PRO A 78 -15.53 4.25 -13.29
N GLY A 79 -14.70 5.11 -13.89
CA GLY A 79 -15.03 5.71 -15.18
C GLY A 79 -16.13 6.78 -15.16
N LYS A 80 -16.59 7.24 -14.01
CA LYS A 80 -17.53 8.38 -13.88
C LYS A 80 -16.77 9.69 -13.68
N SER A 81 -17.51 10.81 -13.72
CA SER A 81 -16.94 12.14 -13.47
C SER A 81 -16.43 12.32 -12.05
N PHE A 82 -16.97 11.58 -11.12
CA PHE A 82 -16.52 11.45 -9.74
C PHE A 82 -16.03 10.03 -9.51
N ASN A 83 -14.87 9.88 -8.90
CA ASN A 83 -14.28 8.59 -8.59
C ASN A 83 -13.60 8.66 -7.22
N LEU A 84 -13.87 7.68 -6.36
CA LEU A 84 -13.26 7.55 -5.05
C LEU A 84 -12.49 6.24 -4.98
N ARG A 85 -11.27 6.28 -4.44
CA ARG A 85 -10.40 5.11 -4.28
C ARG A 85 -9.96 4.99 -2.84
N VAL A 86 -9.93 3.77 -2.36
CA VAL A 86 -9.35 3.41 -1.06
C VAL A 86 -8.45 2.20 -1.23
N GLY A 87 -7.37 2.15 -0.50
CA GLY A 87 -6.43 1.03 -0.54
C GLY A 87 -5.80 0.78 0.81
N TYR A 88 -5.39 -0.46 1.02
CA TYR A 88 -4.67 -0.89 2.21
C TYR A 88 -3.51 -1.81 1.84
N ASN A 89 -2.31 -1.45 2.30
CA ASN A 89 -1.11 -2.26 2.19
C ASN A 89 -0.86 -2.95 3.54
N PHE A 90 -1.01 -4.26 3.57
CA PHE A 90 -0.88 -5.06 4.79
C PHE A 90 0.54 -5.02 5.36
N ARG A 91 1.55 -5.03 4.51
CA ARG A 91 2.95 -4.93 4.92
C ARG A 91 3.21 -3.66 5.71
N ARG A 92 2.80 -2.51 5.16
CA ARG A 92 2.96 -1.21 5.84
C ARG A 92 2.15 -1.14 7.14
N GLY A 93 0.98 -1.75 7.14
CA GLY A 93 0.13 -1.85 8.32
C GLY A 93 0.81 -2.60 9.47
N GLU A 94 1.54 -3.68 9.16
CA GLU A 94 2.24 -4.49 10.17
C GLU A 94 3.61 -3.92 10.56
N GLU A 95 4.43 -3.50 9.59
CA GLU A 95 5.78 -2.97 9.85
C GLU A 95 5.75 -1.67 10.68
N LEU A 96 4.71 -0.85 10.52
CA LEU A 96 4.58 0.45 11.17
C LEU A 96 3.67 0.41 12.41
N ARG A 97 3.29 -0.78 12.87
CA ARG A 97 2.49 -0.96 14.06
C ARG A 97 3.35 -0.77 15.32
N ILE A 98 3.04 0.25 16.12
CA ILE A 98 3.57 0.40 17.48
C ILE A 98 2.64 -0.33 18.45
N GLU A 99 3.18 -0.99 19.46
CA GLU A 99 2.51 -1.93 20.36
C GLU A 99 1.19 -1.47 20.97
N ASP A 100 0.96 -0.17 21.13
CA ASP A 100 -0.21 0.36 21.86
C ASP A 100 -1.15 1.21 21.01
N LYS A 101 -0.85 1.48 19.75
CA LYS A 101 -1.70 2.30 18.88
C LYS A 101 -1.89 1.61 17.55
N ARG A 102 -3.14 1.26 17.25
CA ARG A 102 -3.55 0.92 15.88
C ARG A 102 -3.31 2.15 15.01
N ALA A 103 -2.10 2.32 14.55
CA ALA A 103 -1.80 3.31 13.55
C ALA A 103 -2.50 2.87 12.26
N PHE A 104 -3.28 3.74 11.66
CA PHE A 104 -3.86 3.53 10.32
C PHE A 104 -2.77 3.62 9.23
N SER A 105 -1.60 3.03 9.52
CA SER A 105 -0.50 2.93 8.58
C SER A 105 -0.88 1.95 7.46
N GLY A 106 -0.48 2.25 6.24
CA GLY A 106 -0.82 1.43 5.08
C GLY A 106 -2.15 1.80 4.41
N ILE A 107 -2.95 2.71 4.97
CA ILE A 107 -4.15 3.25 4.31
C ILE A 107 -3.76 4.29 3.28
N SER A 108 -4.40 4.21 2.13
CA SER A 108 -4.41 5.25 1.09
C SER A 108 -5.83 5.55 0.65
N ALA A 109 -6.09 6.81 0.34
CA ALA A 109 -7.36 7.27 -0.22
C ALA A 109 -7.11 8.21 -1.40
N GLY A 110 -7.99 8.18 -2.39
CA GLY A 110 -7.89 9.04 -3.57
C GLY A 110 -9.25 9.47 -4.04
N LEU A 111 -9.29 10.68 -4.60
CA LEU A 111 -10.46 11.31 -5.18
C LEU A 111 -10.09 11.82 -6.57
N SER A 112 -10.95 11.55 -7.56
CA SER A 112 -10.82 12.13 -8.89
C SER A 112 -12.11 12.81 -9.28
N LEU A 113 -12.00 14.02 -9.84
CA LEU A 113 -13.09 14.79 -10.40
C LEU A 113 -12.77 15.09 -11.87
N SER A 114 -13.70 14.77 -12.77
CA SER A 114 -13.55 15.03 -14.18
C SER A 114 -14.67 15.95 -14.67
N PHE A 115 -14.31 16.98 -15.44
CA PHE A 115 -15.20 17.99 -15.98
C PHE A 115 -15.05 18.08 -17.50
N TYR A 116 -16.01 18.71 -18.18
CA TYR A 116 -16.02 18.94 -19.64
C TYR A 116 -15.76 17.66 -20.44
N ASP A 117 -16.60 16.66 -20.28
CA ASP A 117 -16.47 15.37 -20.95
C ASP A 117 -15.08 14.71 -20.73
N ARG A 118 -14.56 14.87 -19.53
CA ARG A 118 -13.25 14.35 -19.09
C ARG A 118 -12.03 15.05 -19.72
N ARG A 119 -12.20 16.21 -20.28
CA ARG A 119 -11.07 17.01 -20.78
C ARG A 119 -10.22 17.56 -19.65
N ILE A 120 -10.85 17.90 -18.53
CA ILE A 120 -10.14 18.37 -17.33
C ILE A 120 -10.38 17.36 -16.22
N ARG A 121 -9.31 16.87 -15.65
CA ARG A 121 -9.34 15.93 -14.52
C ARG A 121 -8.47 16.45 -13.40
N PHE A 122 -9.07 16.54 -12.22
CA PHE A 122 -8.40 16.84 -10.97
C PHE A 122 -8.31 15.55 -10.15
N ASP A 123 -7.11 15.22 -9.68
CA ASP A 123 -6.84 14.07 -8.85
C ASP A 123 -6.25 14.55 -7.51
N TYR A 124 -6.77 14.02 -6.42
CA TYR A 124 -6.20 14.15 -5.09
C TYR A 124 -5.95 12.77 -4.52
N SER A 125 -4.79 12.55 -3.92
CA SER A 125 -4.51 11.33 -3.20
C SER A 125 -3.82 11.62 -1.87
N TYR A 126 -4.21 10.86 -0.88
CA TYR A 126 -3.64 10.85 0.45
C TYR A 126 -3.13 9.46 0.77
N SER A 127 -1.92 9.39 1.31
CA SER A 127 -1.32 8.13 1.74
C SER A 127 -0.53 8.34 3.02
N ARG A 128 -0.70 7.42 3.95
CA ARG A 128 0.06 7.43 5.19
C ARG A 128 1.20 6.42 5.08
N TYR A 129 2.41 6.95 4.90
CA TYR A 129 3.62 6.12 4.72
C TYR A 129 4.28 5.74 6.04
N THR A 130 4.21 6.60 7.04
CA THR A 130 4.77 6.37 8.38
C THR A 130 3.82 6.86 9.45
N LEU A 131 4.12 6.57 10.71
CA LEU A 131 3.35 7.11 11.84
C LEU A 131 3.42 8.63 11.94
N ALA A 132 4.55 9.20 11.55
CA ALA A 132 4.82 10.63 11.68
C ALA A 132 4.53 11.42 10.39
N ALA A 133 4.47 10.75 9.22
CA ALA A 133 4.35 11.44 7.94
C ALA A 133 3.23 10.88 7.06
N SER A 134 2.45 11.78 6.52
CA SER A 134 1.48 11.54 5.46
C SER A 134 1.87 12.32 4.21
N THR A 135 1.51 11.80 3.06
CA THR A 135 1.75 12.46 1.77
C THR A 135 0.42 12.78 1.12
N SER A 136 0.28 14.00 0.66
CA SER A 136 -0.83 14.46 -0.17
C SER A 136 -0.32 14.83 -1.55
N LEU A 137 -0.91 14.27 -2.59
CA LEU A 137 -0.58 14.56 -3.98
C LEU A 137 -1.79 15.16 -4.69
N PHE A 138 -1.54 16.22 -5.43
CA PHE A 138 -2.53 16.87 -6.29
C PHE A 138 -2.09 16.71 -7.75
N GLY A 139 -2.99 16.28 -8.58
CA GLY A 139 -2.79 16.13 -10.02
C GLY A 139 -3.83 16.92 -10.81
N LEU A 140 -3.40 17.57 -11.90
CA LEU A 140 -4.28 18.17 -12.88
C LEU A 140 -3.90 17.61 -14.25
N THR A 141 -4.86 17.00 -14.91
CA THR A 141 -4.70 16.48 -16.27
C THR A 141 -5.62 17.24 -17.19
N ILE A 142 -5.08 17.78 -18.29
CA ILE A 142 -5.83 18.47 -19.34
C ILE A 142 -5.62 17.70 -20.64
N ASN A 143 -6.71 17.23 -21.23
CA ASN A 143 -6.70 16.58 -22.53
C ASN A 143 -7.09 17.61 -23.61
N LEU A 144 -6.17 17.90 -24.51
CA LEU A 144 -6.30 18.94 -25.55
C LEU A 144 -6.88 18.42 -26.88
N GLN A 145 -7.37 17.17 -26.92
CA GLN A 145 -8.03 16.60 -28.10
C GLN A 145 -9.50 16.96 -28.17
#